data_2067b7390ae45dbdc77c236812edb804
#
_entry.id   2067b7390ae45dbdc77c236812edb804
#
_cell.length_a   1.000
_cell.length_b   1.000
_cell.length_c   1.000
_cell.angle_alpha   90.00
_cell.angle_beta   90.00
_cell.angle_gamma   90.00
#
_symmetry.space_group_name_H-M   'P 1'
#
loop_
_entity.id
_entity.type
_entity.pdbx_description
1 polymer ?
#
loop_
_entity_poly.entity_id
_entity_poly.type
_entity_poly.pdbx_seq_one_letter_code
_entity_poly.pdbx_strand_id
1 'polypeptide(L)'
;MEECLICKAPLEYLAEDQVMECAICHKKEPSKTRCVKGHYVCNDCHTQGMDSIFGLCLAETSKDPVAIVRRMMDLPFCHMHGPEHHVMVGSALLTAYKNAGGDLDLEKALREMYSRGKEVPGGACGFWGACGAGISAGQFLAIATESTPLAREPWGLSNQMTARALDSIGKAGGPRCCKRDSFLSILAAIDFAREHLGVEMERTIPVCSYSSRNNQCIGKRCPFSALNHKKPKVAFLCVHNSCRSQMAEALGKKLAGDVFESFSAGTEPGARINPDAVRLMKQVHGIDMEQTQHNKPLSELPAVDIVVTMGCNVQCPTFPCSHREDWGLDDPSGKEDKEFLAVMAQIEEKVLDLKRRIQAGKLRS
;
A
#
# COMPACT_ATOMS: atom_id res chain seq x y z
N MET A 1 22.45 2.99 3.92
CA MET A 1 23.40 2.32 3.01
C MET A 1 22.69 1.07 2.51
N GLU A 2 22.87 0.74 1.25
CA GLU A 2 22.40 -0.55 0.76
C GLU A 2 23.26 -1.63 1.36
N GLU A 3 22.64 -2.68 1.81
CA GLU A 3 23.31 -3.73 2.58
C GLU A 3 23.46 -4.99 1.75
N CYS A 4 24.61 -5.59 1.81
CA CYS A 4 24.91 -6.87 1.21
C CYS A 4 24.00 -7.96 1.78
N LEU A 5 23.42 -8.80 0.93
CA LEU A 5 22.58 -9.92 1.36
C LEU A 5 23.35 -10.93 2.22
N ILE A 6 24.67 -11.03 2.03
CA ILE A 6 25.52 -11.99 2.73
C ILE A 6 25.99 -11.45 4.09
N CYS A 7 26.52 -10.22 4.13
CA CYS A 7 27.23 -9.72 5.32
C CYS A 7 26.73 -8.37 5.84
N LYS A 8 25.66 -7.83 5.29
CA LYS A 8 25.05 -6.54 5.66
C LYS A 8 25.97 -5.32 5.51
N ALA A 9 27.14 -5.49 4.89
CA ALA A 9 28.04 -4.38 4.59
C ALA A 9 27.47 -3.50 3.47
N PRO A 10 27.86 -2.21 3.39
CA PRO A 10 27.44 -1.30 2.31
C PRO A 10 27.79 -1.83 0.93
N LEU A 11 26.95 -1.50 -0.07
CA LEU A 11 27.25 -1.74 -1.48
C LEU A 11 28.10 -0.62 -2.05
N GLU A 12 28.97 -0.97 -3.00
CA GLU A 12 29.74 -0.05 -3.84
C GLU A 12 29.40 -0.29 -5.32
N TYR A 13 29.44 0.79 -6.09
CA TYR A 13 29.21 0.78 -7.53
C TYR A 13 30.50 1.15 -8.25
N LEU A 14 30.98 0.24 -9.10
CA LEU A 14 32.22 0.39 -9.82
C LEU A 14 32.02 1.18 -11.12
N ALA A 15 33.08 1.87 -11.57
CA ALA A 15 33.07 2.59 -12.85
C ALA A 15 33.01 1.62 -14.04
N GLU A 16 33.69 0.47 -13.94
CA GLU A 16 33.80 -0.54 -14.98
C GLU A 16 33.25 -1.88 -14.53
N ASP A 17 32.82 -2.70 -15.51
CA ASP A 17 32.41 -4.07 -15.25
C ASP A 17 33.62 -4.92 -14.81
N GLN A 18 33.41 -5.68 -13.75
CA GLN A 18 34.35 -6.71 -13.29
C GLN A 18 33.65 -8.06 -13.29
N VAL A 19 34.38 -9.12 -13.70
CA VAL A 19 33.88 -10.48 -13.57
C VAL A 19 33.86 -10.84 -12.09
N MET A 20 32.64 -11.06 -11.56
CA MET A 20 32.40 -11.37 -10.16
C MET A 20 31.77 -12.75 -10.02
N GLU A 21 32.13 -13.45 -8.94
CA GLU A 21 31.54 -14.74 -8.59
C GLU A 21 30.40 -14.53 -7.57
N CYS A 22 29.22 -15.08 -7.89
CA CYS A 22 28.08 -15.03 -6.99
C CYS A 22 28.37 -15.80 -5.70
N ALA A 23 28.22 -15.14 -4.55
CA ALA A 23 28.46 -15.75 -3.23
C ALA A 23 27.47 -16.88 -2.86
N ILE A 24 26.40 -17.09 -3.64
CA ILE A 24 25.37 -18.12 -3.40
C ILE A 24 25.52 -19.29 -4.39
N CYS A 25 25.49 -19.03 -5.71
CA CYS A 25 25.48 -20.08 -6.73
C CYS A 25 26.80 -20.25 -7.47
N HIS A 26 27.83 -19.44 -7.15
CA HIS A 26 29.16 -19.46 -7.76
C HIS A 26 29.21 -19.16 -9.27
N LYS A 27 28.11 -18.72 -9.89
CA LYS A 27 28.08 -18.23 -11.26
C LYS A 27 28.99 -17.02 -11.40
N LYS A 28 29.80 -16.98 -12.46
CA LYS A 28 30.65 -15.83 -12.80
C LYS A 28 30.03 -15.02 -13.92
N GLU A 29 29.87 -13.73 -13.69
CA GLU A 29 29.33 -12.81 -14.69
C GLU A 29 29.85 -11.38 -14.47
N PRO A 30 29.84 -10.51 -15.51
CA PRO A 30 30.23 -9.12 -15.37
C PRO A 30 29.22 -8.36 -14.49
N SER A 31 29.74 -7.53 -13.58
CA SER A 31 28.89 -6.65 -12.77
C SER A 31 29.66 -5.41 -12.33
N LYS A 32 28.94 -4.31 -12.11
CA LYS A 32 29.44 -3.06 -11.50
C LYS A 32 29.09 -2.93 -10.02
N THR A 33 28.40 -3.93 -9.44
CA THR A 33 27.88 -3.81 -8.08
C THR A 33 28.40 -4.96 -7.22
N ARG A 34 29.03 -4.63 -6.09
CA ARG A 34 29.42 -5.56 -5.04
C ARG A 34 29.34 -4.87 -3.68
N CYS A 35 29.50 -5.57 -2.58
CA CYS A 35 29.69 -4.91 -1.29
C CYS A 35 31.18 -4.55 -1.08
N VAL A 36 31.43 -3.61 -0.16
CA VAL A 36 32.80 -3.18 0.21
C VAL A 36 33.69 -4.31 0.75
N LYS A 37 33.11 -5.47 1.07
CA LYS A 37 33.83 -6.71 1.44
C LYS A 37 33.98 -7.70 0.27
N GLY A 38 33.60 -7.30 -0.95
CA GLY A 38 33.76 -8.08 -2.17
C GLY A 38 32.63 -9.07 -2.50
N HIS A 39 31.57 -9.22 -1.67
CA HIS A 39 30.48 -10.12 -2.01
C HIS A 39 29.64 -9.57 -3.17
N TYR A 40 29.33 -10.44 -4.11
CA TYR A 40 28.41 -10.24 -5.22
C TYR A 40 27.29 -11.29 -5.13
N VAL A 41 26.06 -10.94 -5.49
CA VAL A 41 24.92 -11.84 -5.64
C VAL A 41 24.29 -11.61 -7.00
N CYS A 42 24.20 -12.65 -7.84
CA CYS A 42 23.61 -12.56 -9.17
C CYS A 42 22.08 -12.37 -9.10
N ASN A 43 21.49 -11.90 -10.20
CA ASN A 43 20.04 -11.65 -10.28
C ASN A 43 19.22 -12.91 -9.96
N ASP A 44 19.62 -14.08 -10.46
CA ASP A 44 18.90 -15.34 -10.21
C ASP A 44 18.83 -15.67 -8.71
N CYS A 45 19.93 -15.51 -7.98
CA CYS A 45 19.96 -15.71 -6.54
C CYS A 45 19.26 -14.59 -5.77
N HIS A 46 19.27 -13.37 -6.30
CA HIS A 46 18.56 -12.25 -5.69
C HIS A 46 17.04 -12.41 -5.80
N THR A 47 16.57 -13.10 -6.83
CA THR A 47 15.14 -13.34 -7.09
C THR A 47 14.64 -14.68 -6.56
N GLN A 48 15.40 -15.42 -5.76
CA GLN A 48 14.92 -16.62 -5.08
C GLN A 48 13.68 -16.31 -4.23
N GLY A 49 12.63 -17.12 -4.37
CA GLY A 49 11.34 -16.90 -3.74
C GLY A 49 10.28 -16.31 -4.66
N MET A 50 10.61 -16.03 -5.92
CA MET A 50 9.65 -15.50 -6.91
C MET A 50 8.45 -16.43 -7.18
N ASP A 51 8.58 -17.74 -6.92
CA ASP A 51 7.46 -18.68 -7.01
C ASP A 51 6.28 -18.30 -6.09
N SER A 52 6.58 -17.64 -4.96
CA SER A 52 5.55 -17.09 -4.06
C SER A 52 4.71 -16.01 -4.72
N ILE A 53 5.25 -15.27 -5.69
CA ILE A 53 4.52 -14.24 -6.46
C ILE A 53 3.50 -14.92 -7.37
N PHE A 54 3.85 -16.02 -8.03
CA PHE A 54 2.91 -16.77 -8.87
C PHE A 54 1.68 -17.20 -8.09
N GLY A 55 1.89 -17.87 -6.95
CA GLY A 55 0.78 -18.31 -6.10
C GLY A 55 -0.10 -17.16 -5.63
N LEU A 56 0.53 -16.03 -5.23
CA LEU A 56 -0.18 -14.83 -4.83
C LEU A 56 -1.02 -14.26 -5.98
N CYS A 57 -0.44 -14.11 -7.18
CA CYS A 57 -1.12 -13.54 -8.34
C CYS A 57 -2.30 -14.40 -8.81
N LEU A 58 -2.14 -15.72 -8.84
CA LEU A 58 -3.19 -16.64 -9.29
C LEU A 58 -4.37 -16.73 -8.31
N ALA A 59 -4.11 -16.51 -7.02
CA ALA A 59 -5.15 -16.49 -5.98
C ALA A 59 -5.80 -15.10 -5.80
N GLU A 60 -5.26 -14.07 -6.44
CA GLU A 60 -5.64 -12.68 -6.23
C GLU A 60 -6.90 -12.30 -7.03
N THR A 61 -7.83 -11.60 -6.37
CA THR A 61 -9.07 -11.11 -6.98
C THR A 61 -9.18 -9.58 -7.06
N SER A 62 -8.22 -8.87 -6.46
CA SER A 62 -8.19 -7.41 -6.47
C SER A 62 -7.98 -6.86 -7.88
N LYS A 63 -8.66 -5.77 -8.19
CA LYS A 63 -8.46 -4.97 -9.41
C LYS A 63 -7.48 -3.82 -9.19
N ASP A 64 -6.92 -3.69 -7.97
CA ASP A 64 -5.98 -2.64 -7.61
C ASP A 64 -4.54 -3.16 -7.66
N PRO A 65 -3.76 -2.84 -8.70
CA PRO A 65 -2.38 -3.31 -8.82
C PRO A 65 -1.44 -2.70 -7.77
N VAL A 66 -1.81 -1.56 -7.16
CA VAL A 66 -1.06 -0.98 -6.03
C VAL A 66 -1.21 -1.88 -4.80
N ALA A 67 -2.43 -2.34 -4.50
CA ALA A 67 -2.66 -3.27 -3.40
C ALA A 67 -1.94 -4.61 -3.61
N ILE A 68 -1.95 -5.12 -4.85
CA ILE A 68 -1.28 -6.37 -5.21
C ILE A 68 0.22 -6.26 -5.03
N VAL A 69 0.86 -5.23 -5.61
CA VAL A 69 2.32 -5.06 -5.51
C VAL A 69 2.77 -4.83 -4.06
N ARG A 70 1.96 -4.17 -3.22
CA ARG A 70 2.26 -4.02 -1.78
C ARG A 70 2.33 -5.36 -1.07
N ARG A 71 1.38 -6.27 -1.32
CA ARG A 71 1.43 -7.64 -0.77
C ARG A 71 2.70 -8.38 -1.19
N MET A 72 3.12 -8.23 -2.45
CA MET A 72 4.39 -8.79 -2.91
C MET A 72 5.60 -8.15 -2.20
N MET A 73 5.57 -6.82 -2.00
CA MET A 73 6.64 -6.08 -1.32
C MET A 73 6.79 -6.45 0.16
N ASP A 74 5.76 -7.01 0.77
CA ASP A 74 5.77 -7.47 2.16
C ASP A 74 6.20 -8.94 2.30
N LEU A 75 6.45 -9.65 1.20
CA LEU A 75 7.00 -11.00 1.22
C LEU A 75 8.46 -10.99 1.74
N PRO A 76 8.88 -12.03 2.48
CA PRO A 76 10.19 -12.05 3.13
C PRO A 76 11.40 -11.90 2.21
N PHE A 77 11.28 -12.35 0.95
CA PHE A 77 12.37 -12.25 -0.03
C PHE A 77 12.47 -10.87 -0.68
N CYS A 78 11.45 -10.01 -0.55
CA CYS A 78 11.45 -8.72 -1.20
C CYS A 78 12.28 -7.69 -0.41
N HIS A 79 13.39 -7.29 -0.98
CA HIS A 79 14.30 -6.32 -0.39
C HIS A 79 13.79 -4.88 -0.55
N MET A 80 14.42 -3.93 0.14
CA MET A 80 14.12 -2.51 -0.04
C MET A 80 14.42 -2.07 -1.48
N HIS A 81 15.53 -2.56 -2.03
CA HIS A 81 15.97 -2.34 -3.40
C HIS A 81 16.42 -3.68 -3.99
N GLY A 82 16.00 -3.98 -5.22
CA GLY A 82 16.39 -5.22 -5.88
C GLY A 82 15.69 -5.44 -7.22
N PRO A 83 16.24 -6.35 -8.06
CA PRO A 83 15.71 -6.65 -9.39
C PRO A 83 14.36 -7.39 -9.35
N GLU A 84 13.95 -7.95 -8.22
CA GLU A 84 12.62 -8.56 -8.05
C GLU A 84 11.50 -7.61 -8.41
N HIS A 85 11.68 -6.29 -8.20
CA HIS A 85 10.71 -5.27 -8.57
C HIS A 85 10.48 -5.19 -10.09
N HIS A 86 11.44 -5.63 -10.91
CA HIS A 86 11.31 -5.64 -12.36
C HIS A 86 10.28 -6.67 -12.85
N VAL A 87 10.04 -7.72 -12.07
CA VAL A 87 8.99 -8.71 -12.32
C VAL A 87 7.69 -8.34 -11.60
N MET A 88 7.80 -7.88 -10.36
CA MET A 88 6.64 -7.62 -9.49
C MET A 88 5.68 -6.58 -10.07
N VAL A 89 6.19 -5.50 -10.68
CA VAL A 89 5.36 -4.43 -11.26
C VAL A 89 4.47 -4.96 -12.37
N GLY A 90 5.05 -5.65 -13.37
CA GLY A 90 4.30 -6.22 -14.46
C GLY A 90 3.34 -7.33 -14.02
N SER A 91 3.77 -8.17 -13.05
CA SER A 91 2.91 -9.23 -12.50
C SER A 91 1.67 -8.65 -11.79
N ALA A 92 1.83 -7.58 -11.00
CA ALA A 92 0.71 -6.90 -10.35
C ALA A 92 -0.26 -6.28 -11.37
N LEU A 93 0.29 -5.67 -12.43
CA LEU A 93 -0.50 -5.08 -13.51
C LEU A 93 -1.26 -6.14 -14.32
N LEU A 94 -0.62 -7.25 -14.71
CA LEU A 94 -1.27 -8.35 -15.43
C LEU A 94 -2.42 -8.95 -14.62
N THR A 95 -2.19 -9.17 -13.32
CA THR A 95 -3.19 -9.71 -12.40
C THR A 95 -4.40 -8.77 -12.27
N ALA A 96 -4.17 -7.49 -11.98
CA ALA A 96 -5.23 -6.50 -11.85
C ALA A 96 -5.98 -6.29 -13.17
N TYR A 97 -5.26 -6.27 -14.30
CA TYR A 97 -5.82 -6.15 -15.64
C TYR A 97 -6.77 -7.31 -15.94
N LYS A 98 -6.36 -8.57 -15.67
CA LYS A 98 -7.22 -9.74 -15.80
C LYS A 98 -8.45 -9.65 -14.91
N ASN A 99 -8.27 -9.30 -13.65
CA ASN A 99 -9.37 -9.17 -12.69
C ASN A 99 -10.35 -8.04 -13.04
N ALA A 100 -9.87 -7.01 -13.75
CA ALA A 100 -10.69 -5.92 -14.27
C ALA A 100 -11.43 -6.25 -15.59
N GLY A 101 -11.28 -7.45 -16.11
CA GLY A 101 -11.94 -7.92 -17.33
C GLY A 101 -11.08 -7.89 -18.58
N GLY A 102 -9.77 -7.63 -18.44
CA GLY A 102 -8.81 -7.72 -19.54
C GLY A 102 -8.69 -9.15 -20.08
N ASP A 103 -8.57 -9.28 -21.39
CA ASP A 103 -8.45 -10.57 -22.05
C ASP A 103 -7.01 -11.05 -22.12
N LEU A 104 -6.66 -12.02 -21.26
CA LEU A 104 -5.38 -12.73 -21.28
C LEU A 104 -5.46 -14.03 -20.46
N ASP A 105 -4.57 -14.97 -20.77
CA ASP A 105 -4.25 -16.11 -19.92
C ASP A 105 -3.25 -15.66 -18.85
N LEU A 106 -3.72 -15.54 -17.60
CA LEU A 106 -2.92 -14.98 -16.51
C LEU A 106 -1.69 -15.84 -16.20
N GLU A 107 -1.82 -17.16 -16.17
CA GLU A 107 -0.69 -18.04 -15.86
C GLU A 107 0.41 -17.93 -16.91
N LYS A 108 0.06 -17.99 -18.19
CA LYS A 108 0.98 -17.80 -19.31
C LYS A 108 1.62 -16.41 -19.27
N ALA A 109 0.84 -15.36 -19.03
CA ALA A 109 1.31 -13.99 -18.96
C ALA A 109 2.30 -13.77 -17.81
N LEU A 110 2.06 -14.36 -16.63
CA LEU A 110 2.97 -14.28 -15.50
C LEU A 110 4.30 -15.01 -15.76
N ARG A 111 4.28 -16.18 -16.41
CA ARG A 111 5.50 -16.89 -16.80
C ARG A 111 6.33 -16.07 -17.78
N GLU A 112 5.68 -15.45 -18.75
CA GLU A 112 6.33 -14.56 -19.71
C GLU A 112 6.90 -13.32 -19.03
N MET A 113 6.15 -12.71 -18.09
CA MET A 113 6.61 -11.55 -17.30
C MET A 113 7.86 -11.89 -16.48
N TYR A 114 7.90 -13.07 -15.86
CA TYR A 114 9.06 -13.53 -15.15
C TYR A 114 10.27 -13.69 -16.08
N SER A 115 10.05 -14.34 -17.22
CA SER A 115 11.12 -14.55 -18.21
C SER A 115 11.73 -13.24 -18.69
N ARG A 116 10.91 -12.24 -19.02
CA ARG A 116 11.39 -10.93 -19.52
C ARG A 116 11.94 -10.05 -18.38
N GLY A 117 11.29 -10.02 -17.23
CA GLY A 117 11.67 -9.13 -16.13
C GLY A 117 13.02 -9.47 -15.51
N LYS A 118 13.38 -10.74 -15.44
CA LYS A 118 14.68 -11.20 -14.92
C LYS A 118 15.88 -10.81 -15.80
N GLU A 119 15.64 -10.56 -17.09
CA GLU A 119 16.70 -10.12 -18.01
C GLU A 119 17.11 -8.65 -17.76
N VAL A 120 16.30 -7.88 -17.04
CA VAL A 120 16.63 -6.50 -16.69
C VAL A 120 17.57 -6.49 -15.48
N PRO A 121 18.86 -6.12 -15.64
CA PRO A 121 19.81 -6.26 -14.57
C PRO A 121 19.58 -5.26 -13.42
N GLY A 122 20.07 -5.63 -12.25
CA GLY A 122 20.17 -4.71 -11.13
C GLY A 122 21.06 -3.52 -11.48
N GLY A 123 20.65 -2.29 -11.09
CA GLY A 123 21.41 -1.07 -11.39
C GLY A 123 21.12 -0.42 -12.75
N ALA A 124 20.31 -1.04 -13.62
CA ALA A 124 19.91 -0.45 -14.91
C ALA A 124 19.38 0.98 -14.78
N CYS A 125 18.64 1.28 -13.71
CA CYS A 125 18.10 2.62 -13.43
C CYS A 125 19.17 3.72 -13.41
N GLY A 126 20.35 3.44 -12.88
CA GLY A 126 21.46 4.40 -12.81
C GLY A 126 22.40 4.32 -13.99
N PHE A 127 22.71 3.09 -14.46
CA PHE A 127 23.73 2.90 -15.52
C PHE A 127 23.15 3.02 -16.93
N TRP A 128 21.88 2.68 -17.13
CA TRP A 128 21.25 2.75 -18.47
C TRP A 128 20.26 3.91 -18.59
N GLY A 129 19.98 4.62 -17.49
CA GLY A 129 18.94 5.64 -17.47
C GLY A 129 17.51 5.08 -17.62
N ALA A 130 17.33 3.77 -17.43
CA ALA A 130 16.08 3.08 -17.61
C ALA A 130 15.74 2.25 -16.36
N CYS A 131 14.83 2.75 -15.51
CA CYS A 131 14.41 2.04 -14.32
C CYS A 131 13.65 0.76 -14.68
N GLY A 132 14.05 -0.39 -14.11
CA GLY A 132 13.42 -1.66 -14.39
C GLY A 132 11.93 -1.73 -14.03
N ALA A 133 11.46 -0.92 -13.10
CA ALA A 133 10.02 -0.78 -12.82
C ALA A 133 9.27 -0.16 -14.01
N GLY A 134 9.86 0.85 -14.68
CA GLY A 134 9.29 1.45 -15.89
C GLY A 134 9.31 0.47 -17.07
N ILE A 135 10.42 -0.26 -17.24
CA ILE A 135 10.53 -1.32 -18.26
C ILE A 135 9.46 -2.39 -18.02
N SER A 136 9.24 -2.80 -16.77
CA SER A 136 8.25 -3.79 -16.38
C SER A 136 6.82 -3.37 -16.73
N ALA A 137 6.48 -2.08 -16.62
CA ALA A 137 5.20 -1.56 -17.07
C ALA A 137 5.04 -1.64 -18.59
N GLY A 138 6.11 -1.39 -19.38
CA GLY A 138 6.11 -1.62 -20.82
C GLY A 138 5.99 -3.10 -21.19
N GLN A 139 6.66 -3.99 -20.45
CA GLN A 139 6.55 -5.43 -20.63
C GLN A 139 5.14 -5.93 -20.33
N PHE A 140 4.46 -5.40 -19.29
CA PHE A 140 3.04 -5.66 -19.03
C PHE A 140 2.21 -5.38 -20.29
N LEU A 141 2.34 -4.19 -20.88
CA LEU A 141 1.56 -3.83 -22.06
C LEU A 141 1.91 -4.71 -23.27
N ALA A 142 3.19 -4.98 -23.48
CA ALA A 142 3.65 -5.85 -24.56
C ALA A 142 3.09 -7.27 -24.44
N ILE A 143 2.95 -7.80 -23.23
CA ILE A 143 2.35 -9.11 -22.98
C ILE A 143 0.83 -9.04 -23.16
N ALA A 144 0.16 -8.06 -22.59
CA ALA A 144 -1.29 -7.90 -22.68
C ALA A 144 -1.80 -7.67 -24.12
N THR A 145 -0.96 -7.11 -24.99
CA THR A 145 -1.28 -6.84 -26.40
C THR A 145 -0.58 -7.80 -27.38
N GLU A 146 0.06 -8.86 -26.89
CA GLU A 146 0.82 -9.83 -27.69
C GLU A 146 1.84 -9.17 -28.65
N SER A 147 2.48 -8.10 -28.20
CA SER A 147 3.42 -7.33 -29.01
C SER A 147 4.67 -8.13 -29.37
N THR A 148 5.11 -7.95 -30.62
CA THR A 148 6.38 -8.49 -31.17
C THR A 148 7.18 -7.38 -31.79
N PRO A 149 8.48 -7.58 -32.10
CA PRO A 149 9.29 -6.60 -32.83
C PRO A 149 8.74 -6.22 -34.21
N LEU A 150 7.86 -7.04 -34.79
CA LEU A 150 7.22 -6.80 -36.07
C LEU A 150 5.80 -6.25 -35.95
N ALA A 151 5.25 -6.16 -34.72
CA ALA A 151 3.95 -5.56 -34.49
C ALA A 151 4.00 -4.03 -34.72
N ARG A 152 2.92 -3.46 -35.24
CA ARG A 152 2.87 -2.01 -35.51
C ARG A 152 2.37 -1.25 -34.29
N GLU A 153 1.07 -1.28 -34.04
CA GLU A 153 0.41 -0.54 -32.96
C GLU A 153 0.82 -1.06 -31.56
N PRO A 154 0.78 -2.38 -31.26
CA PRO A 154 1.18 -2.89 -29.94
C PRO A 154 2.64 -2.58 -29.60
N TRP A 155 3.54 -2.61 -30.60
CA TRP A 155 4.95 -2.21 -30.41
C TRP A 155 5.05 -0.74 -29.98
N GLY A 156 4.31 0.14 -30.67
CA GLY A 156 4.29 1.58 -30.38
C GLY A 156 3.76 1.86 -28.97
N LEU A 157 2.63 1.26 -28.61
CA LEU A 157 2.01 1.42 -27.29
C LEU A 157 2.92 0.92 -26.15
N SER A 158 3.57 -0.21 -26.32
CA SER A 158 4.49 -0.76 -25.30
C SER A 158 5.67 0.18 -25.02
N ASN A 159 6.25 0.79 -26.05
CA ASN A 159 7.31 1.77 -25.92
C ASN A 159 6.82 3.08 -25.27
N GLN A 160 5.63 3.56 -25.66
CA GLN A 160 5.00 4.75 -25.04
C GLN A 160 4.70 4.51 -23.56
N MET A 161 4.24 3.31 -23.18
CA MET A 161 4.01 2.96 -21.79
C MET A 161 5.31 3.02 -20.96
N THR A 162 6.39 2.44 -21.49
CA THR A 162 7.72 2.53 -20.85
C THR A 162 8.15 3.99 -20.70
N ALA A 163 8.03 4.79 -21.76
CA ALA A 163 8.41 6.21 -21.74
C ALA A 163 7.60 6.99 -20.69
N ARG A 164 6.29 6.77 -20.61
CA ARG A 164 5.39 7.44 -19.63
C ARG A 164 5.77 7.07 -18.18
N ALA A 165 6.09 5.80 -17.93
CA ALA A 165 6.54 5.35 -16.62
C ALA A 165 7.91 5.97 -16.25
N LEU A 166 8.86 5.97 -17.18
CA LEU A 166 10.19 6.55 -16.96
C LEU A 166 10.14 8.07 -16.76
N ASP A 167 9.27 8.79 -17.48
CA ASP A 167 9.03 10.23 -17.28
C ASP A 167 8.54 10.51 -15.85
N SER A 168 7.58 9.71 -15.36
CA SER A 168 7.06 9.83 -13.98
C SER A 168 8.15 9.59 -12.93
N ILE A 169 9.01 8.59 -13.16
CA ILE A 169 10.15 8.28 -12.29
C ILE A 169 11.19 9.41 -12.34
N GLY A 170 11.53 9.89 -13.53
CA GLY A 170 12.51 10.96 -13.74
C GLY A 170 12.09 12.26 -13.04
N LYS A 171 10.82 12.64 -13.12
CA LYS A 171 10.24 13.81 -12.43
C LYS A 171 10.32 13.70 -10.91
N ALA A 172 10.18 12.52 -10.34
CA ALA A 172 10.34 12.30 -8.90
C ALA A 172 11.80 12.41 -8.44
N GLY A 173 12.75 12.16 -9.34
CA GLY A 173 14.19 12.28 -9.11
C GLY A 173 14.79 11.20 -8.21
N GLY A 174 16.13 11.23 -8.10
CA GLY A 174 16.91 10.30 -7.31
C GLY A 174 17.11 10.73 -5.85
N PRO A 175 17.82 9.88 -5.07
CA PRO A 175 18.33 8.56 -5.45
C PRO A 175 17.22 7.54 -5.68
N ARG A 176 17.59 6.37 -6.27
CA ARG A 176 16.64 5.31 -6.59
C ARG A 176 15.82 4.88 -5.37
N CYS A 177 14.57 4.49 -5.63
CA CYS A 177 13.75 3.83 -4.63
C CYS A 177 12.81 2.85 -5.32
N CYS A 178 13.13 1.54 -5.30
CA CYS A 178 12.35 0.53 -6.03
C CYS A 178 10.87 0.52 -5.62
N LYS A 179 10.54 0.84 -4.35
CA LYS A 179 9.16 0.96 -3.90
C LYS A 179 8.45 2.15 -4.56
N ARG A 180 9.04 3.36 -4.51
CA ARG A 180 8.50 4.56 -5.15
C ARG A 180 8.34 4.37 -6.65
N ASP A 181 9.38 3.88 -7.29
CA ASP A 181 9.45 3.76 -8.74
C ASP A 181 8.46 2.70 -9.25
N SER A 182 8.21 1.63 -8.48
CA SER A 182 7.12 0.66 -8.73
C SER A 182 5.75 1.33 -8.65
N PHE A 183 5.49 2.12 -7.62
CA PHE A 183 4.21 2.82 -7.50
C PHE A 183 3.97 3.83 -8.62
N LEU A 184 5.00 4.60 -9.00
CA LEU A 184 4.90 5.55 -10.12
C LEU A 184 4.60 4.84 -11.43
N SER A 185 5.28 3.72 -11.71
CA SER A 185 5.07 2.92 -12.91
C SER A 185 3.66 2.32 -12.97
N ILE A 186 3.18 1.79 -11.85
CA ILE A 186 1.82 1.21 -11.76
C ILE A 186 0.75 2.29 -11.97
N LEU A 187 0.87 3.45 -11.33
CA LEU A 187 -0.11 4.52 -11.49
C LEU A 187 -0.14 5.03 -12.94
N ALA A 188 1.02 5.16 -13.58
CA ALA A 188 1.09 5.52 -15.00
C ALA A 188 0.44 4.44 -15.89
N ALA A 189 0.63 3.15 -15.56
CA ALA A 189 0.08 2.04 -16.33
C ALA A 189 -1.44 1.88 -16.15
N ILE A 190 -2.01 2.18 -14.98
CA ILE A 190 -3.46 2.22 -14.78
C ILE A 190 -4.12 3.22 -15.73
N ASP A 191 -3.58 4.46 -15.74
CA ASP A 191 -4.11 5.52 -16.61
C ASP A 191 -3.93 5.16 -18.09
N PHE A 192 -2.78 4.60 -18.46
CA PHE A 192 -2.49 4.18 -19.83
C PHE A 192 -3.37 3.04 -20.32
N ALA A 193 -3.61 2.01 -19.48
CA ALA A 193 -4.48 0.88 -19.83
C ALA A 193 -5.94 1.32 -20.02
N ARG A 194 -6.43 2.24 -19.19
CA ARG A 194 -7.75 2.85 -19.38
C ARG A 194 -7.84 3.60 -20.71
N GLU A 195 -6.84 4.40 -21.05
CA GLU A 195 -6.81 5.24 -22.25
C GLU A 195 -6.70 4.42 -23.55
N HIS A 196 -5.93 3.35 -23.56
CA HIS A 196 -5.56 2.64 -24.79
C HIS A 196 -6.12 1.21 -24.90
N LEU A 197 -6.46 0.57 -23.77
CA LEU A 197 -6.99 -0.80 -23.75
C LEU A 197 -8.46 -0.86 -23.27
N GLY A 198 -9.03 0.26 -22.80
CA GLY A 198 -10.40 0.33 -22.32
C GLY A 198 -10.65 -0.47 -21.04
N VAL A 199 -9.60 -0.88 -20.31
CA VAL A 199 -9.71 -1.65 -19.06
C VAL A 199 -9.51 -0.75 -17.85
N GLU A 200 -10.51 -0.74 -16.97
CA GLU A 200 -10.55 0.12 -15.77
C GLU A 200 -10.10 -0.67 -14.54
N MET A 201 -8.80 -0.59 -14.23
CA MET A 201 -8.26 -1.09 -12.98
C MET A 201 -8.55 -0.11 -11.83
N GLU A 202 -8.64 -0.61 -10.60
CA GLU A 202 -8.78 0.25 -9.42
C GLU A 202 -7.49 1.08 -9.20
N ARG A 203 -7.66 2.33 -8.76
CA ARG A 203 -6.56 3.28 -8.60
C ARG A 203 -6.46 3.78 -7.16
N THR A 204 -5.65 3.12 -6.34
CA THR A 204 -5.30 3.60 -4.99
C THR A 204 -4.01 4.42 -5.03
N ILE A 205 -3.98 5.57 -4.36
CA ILE A 205 -2.74 6.32 -4.18
C ILE A 205 -2.02 5.77 -2.95
N PRO A 206 -0.82 5.18 -3.10
CA PRO A 206 -0.12 4.58 -1.98
C PRO A 206 0.41 5.64 -1.00
N VAL A 207 0.32 5.36 0.29
CA VAL A 207 1.09 6.04 1.33
C VAL A 207 2.23 5.11 1.72
N CYS A 208 3.47 5.60 1.67
CA CYS A 208 4.66 4.79 1.87
C CYS A 208 4.84 4.39 3.34
N SER A 209 4.94 3.09 3.60
CA SER A 209 5.28 2.49 4.89
C SER A 209 6.75 2.03 5.00
N TYR A 210 7.56 2.27 3.97
CA TYR A 210 8.92 1.73 3.84
C TYR A 210 10.02 2.76 4.20
N SER A 211 9.67 4.01 4.50
CA SER A 211 10.62 5.10 4.67
C SER A 211 11.64 4.87 5.79
N SER A 212 11.23 4.25 6.90
CA SER A 212 12.11 3.93 8.03
C SER A 212 13.17 2.87 7.72
N ARG A 213 12.92 2.04 6.69
CA ARG A 213 13.85 1.00 6.22
C ARG A 213 14.73 1.45 5.06
N ASN A 214 14.54 2.68 4.56
CA ASN A 214 15.23 3.22 3.40
C ASN A 214 16.15 4.39 3.78
N ASN A 215 17.43 4.10 3.93
CA ASN A 215 18.44 5.13 4.24
C ASN A 215 18.61 6.19 3.13
N GLN A 216 18.07 5.93 1.92
CA GLN A 216 18.10 6.84 0.77
C GLN A 216 16.75 7.52 0.55
N CYS A 217 15.87 7.49 1.55
CA CYS A 217 14.54 8.10 1.45
C CYS A 217 14.63 9.62 1.25
N ILE A 218 13.94 10.12 0.23
CA ILE A 218 13.90 11.57 -0.08
C ILE A 218 12.87 12.34 0.76
N GLY A 219 12.27 11.68 1.75
CA GLY A 219 11.35 12.31 2.72
C GLY A 219 10.17 13.00 2.05
N LYS A 220 9.87 14.23 2.42
CA LYS A 220 8.73 15.01 1.89
C LYS A 220 8.75 15.24 0.37
N ARG A 221 9.92 15.13 -0.28
CA ARG A 221 9.99 15.24 -1.76
C ARG A 221 9.38 14.03 -2.47
N CYS A 222 9.21 12.89 -1.78
CA CYS A 222 8.56 11.72 -2.36
C CYS A 222 7.04 11.93 -2.41
N PRO A 223 6.38 11.74 -3.58
CA PRO A 223 4.93 11.92 -3.69
C PRO A 223 4.11 10.97 -2.79
N PHE A 224 4.72 9.87 -2.37
CA PHE A 224 4.07 8.86 -1.51
C PHE A 224 4.48 8.96 -0.04
N SER A 225 5.20 10.01 0.33
CA SER A 225 5.68 10.17 1.72
C SER A 225 4.51 10.31 2.69
N ALA A 226 4.50 9.51 3.74
CA ALA A 226 3.53 9.65 4.82
C ALA A 226 3.55 11.06 5.45
N LEU A 227 4.69 11.77 5.36
CA LEU A 227 4.85 13.14 5.85
C LEU A 227 4.07 14.19 5.03
N ASN A 228 3.62 13.84 3.81
CA ASN A 228 2.80 14.70 2.93
C ASN A 228 1.30 14.46 3.12
N HIS A 229 0.94 13.41 3.84
CA HIS A 229 -0.45 13.04 4.07
C HIS A 229 -0.79 13.35 5.52
N LYS A 230 -1.55 14.43 5.76
CA LYS A 230 -2.20 14.61 7.05
C LYS A 230 -3.21 13.45 7.20
N LYS A 231 -3.14 12.77 8.34
CA LYS A 231 -4.17 11.81 8.68
C LYS A 231 -5.48 12.58 8.83
N PRO A 232 -6.57 12.19 8.16
CA PRO A 232 -7.86 12.80 8.42
C PRO A 232 -8.24 12.55 9.88
N LYS A 233 -8.90 13.51 10.48
CA LYS A 233 -9.46 13.43 11.82
C LYS A 233 -10.89 12.92 11.74
N VAL A 234 -11.16 11.80 12.41
CA VAL A 234 -12.48 11.15 12.45
C VAL A 234 -13.08 11.33 13.85
N ALA A 235 -14.26 11.92 13.93
CA ALA A 235 -15.01 12.01 15.16
C ALA A 235 -16.18 11.02 15.18
N PHE A 236 -16.22 10.18 16.19
CA PHE A 236 -17.30 9.26 16.49
C PHE A 236 -18.27 9.89 17.50
N LEU A 237 -19.53 10.10 17.09
CA LEU A 237 -20.50 10.86 17.87
C LEU A 237 -21.68 9.99 18.33
N CYS A 238 -22.06 10.14 19.57
CA CYS A 238 -23.33 9.63 20.13
C CYS A 238 -23.92 10.63 21.14
N VAL A 239 -25.00 10.31 21.82
CA VAL A 239 -25.60 11.21 22.79
C VAL A 239 -24.70 11.37 24.01
N HIS A 240 -24.39 10.29 24.72
CA HIS A 240 -23.73 10.34 26.03
C HIS A 240 -22.20 10.20 26.00
N ASN A 241 -21.59 9.91 24.85
CA ASN A 241 -20.15 9.62 24.74
C ASN A 241 -19.65 8.62 25.80
N SER A 242 -20.46 7.64 26.15
CA SER A 242 -20.18 6.71 27.24
C SER A 242 -19.93 5.27 26.77
N CYS A 243 -20.44 4.86 25.60
CA CYS A 243 -20.38 3.49 25.14
C CYS A 243 -19.89 3.39 23.67
N ARG A 244 -20.80 3.39 22.68
CA ARG A 244 -20.50 3.15 21.24
C ARG A 244 -19.38 4.03 20.68
N SER A 245 -19.48 5.34 20.88
CA SER A 245 -18.47 6.28 20.38
C SER A 245 -17.11 6.12 21.06
N GLN A 246 -17.07 5.75 22.35
CA GLN A 246 -15.85 5.46 23.08
C GLN A 246 -15.17 4.17 22.56
N MET A 247 -15.96 3.10 22.33
CA MET A 247 -15.44 1.87 21.72
C MET A 247 -14.92 2.15 20.31
N ALA A 248 -15.63 2.96 19.52
CA ALA A 248 -15.20 3.33 18.17
C ALA A 248 -13.90 4.16 18.15
N GLU A 249 -13.73 5.12 19.07
CA GLU A 249 -12.49 5.86 19.23
C GLU A 249 -11.32 4.93 19.60
N ALA A 250 -11.54 4.01 20.56
CA ALA A 250 -10.52 3.08 21.01
C ALA A 250 -10.09 2.10 19.90
N LEU A 251 -11.05 1.50 19.20
CA LEU A 251 -10.78 0.61 18.07
C LEU A 251 -10.17 1.36 16.89
N GLY A 252 -10.61 2.57 16.60
CA GLY A 252 -10.02 3.42 15.59
C GLY A 252 -8.54 3.73 15.86
N LYS A 253 -8.19 4.08 17.10
CA LYS A 253 -6.79 4.27 17.52
C LYS A 253 -5.95 3.01 17.32
N LYS A 254 -6.49 1.84 17.71
CA LYS A 254 -5.78 0.56 17.64
C LYS A 254 -5.63 0.03 16.21
N LEU A 255 -6.71 0.01 15.44
CA LEU A 255 -6.78 -0.69 14.15
C LEU A 255 -6.48 0.19 12.94
N ALA A 256 -6.69 1.50 13.10
CA ALA A 256 -6.62 2.46 12.00
C ALA A 256 -5.77 3.71 12.32
N GLY A 257 -5.08 3.72 13.44
CA GLY A 257 -4.24 4.86 13.85
C GLY A 257 -3.07 5.16 12.92
N ASP A 258 -2.73 4.24 12.01
CA ASP A 258 -1.82 4.46 10.91
C ASP A 258 -2.44 5.29 9.76
N VAL A 259 -3.78 5.33 9.63
CA VAL A 259 -4.52 5.95 8.53
C VAL A 259 -5.25 7.22 8.94
N PHE A 260 -5.89 7.24 10.11
CA PHE A 260 -6.62 8.40 10.61
C PHE A 260 -6.44 8.60 12.12
N GLU A 261 -6.70 9.82 12.59
CA GLU A 261 -6.76 10.16 14.01
C GLU A 261 -8.20 10.03 14.49
N SER A 262 -8.41 9.32 15.62
CA SER A 262 -9.73 9.03 16.17
C SER A 262 -10.06 9.92 17.36
N PHE A 263 -11.26 10.48 17.36
CA PHE A 263 -11.84 11.28 18.42
C PHE A 263 -13.26 10.79 18.69
N SER A 264 -13.80 11.07 19.89
CA SER A 264 -15.22 10.87 20.18
C SER A 264 -15.77 12.01 21.01
N ALA A 265 -17.07 12.25 20.90
CA ALA A 265 -17.78 13.22 21.74
C ALA A 265 -19.28 12.88 21.83
N GLY A 266 -19.99 13.54 22.75
CA GLY A 266 -21.42 13.44 22.94
C GLY A 266 -22.10 14.79 22.92
N THR A 267 -23.38 14.79 22.55
CA THR A 267 -24.24 15.99 22.69
C THR A 267 -24.58 16.29 24.15
N GLU A 268 -24.69 15.24 24.96
CA GLU A 268 -24.98 15.28 26.41
C GLU A 268 -24.04 14.28 27.11
N PRO A 269 -22.76 14.64 27.35
CA PRO A 269 -21.78 13.70 27.88
C PRO A 269 -22.20 13.14 29.25
N GLY A 270 -22.16 11.82 29.39
CA GLY A 270 -22.36 11.14 30.67
C GLY A 270 -21.22 11.41 31.67
N ALA A 271 -21.42 11.12 32.93
CA ALA A 271 -20.40 11.36 33.97
C ALA A 271 -19.17 10.44 33.85
N ARG A 272 -19.28 9.25 33.24
CA ARG A 272 -18.19 8.29 33.05
C ARG A 272 -18.45 7.40 31.85
N ILE A 273 -17.40 6.74 31.38
CA ILE A 273 -17.49 5.69 30.37
C ILE A 273 -18.25 4.50 30.96
N ASN A 274 -19.07 3.84 30.16
CA ASN A 274 -19.84 2.68 30.58
C ASN A 274 -18.90 1.55 31.08
N PRO A 275 -19.09 1.07 32.34
CA PRO A 275 -18.17 0.08 32.94
C PRO A 275 -18.11 -1.25 32.18
N ASP A 276 -19.22 -1.69 31.56
CA ASP A 276 -19.24 -2.92 30.77
C ASP A 276 -18.46 -2.76 29.47
N ALA A 277 -18.57 -1.59 28.83
CA ALA A 277 -17.74 -1.27 27.65
C ALA A 277 -16.26 -1.27 28.02
N VAL A 278 -15.86 -0.66 29.14
CA VAL A 278 -14.46 -0.68 29.63
C VAL A 278 -13.99 -2.10 29.88
N ARG A 279 -14.74 -2.90 30.61
CA ARG A 279 -14.43 -4.27 30.97
C ARG A 279 -14.24 -5.14 29.73
N LEU A 280 -15.21 -5.11 28.80
CA LEU A 280 -15.20 -5.94 27.60
C LEU A 280 -14.11 -5.51 26.61
N MET A 281 -13.88 -4.22 26.42
CA MET A 281 -12.79 -3.70 25.59
C MET A 281 -11.43 -4.15 26.13
N LYS A 282 -11.26 -4.20 27.45
CA LYS A 282 -10.04 -4.69 28.09
C LYS A 282 -9.87 -6.20 27.90
N GLN A 283 -10.96 -6.97 28.05
CA GLN A 283 -10.93 -8.44 27.90
C GLN A 283 -10.69 -8.89 26.46
N VAL A 284 -11.37 -8.29 25.48
CA VAL A 284 -11.35 -8.73 24.07
C VAL A 284 -10.18 -8.11 23.31
N HIS A 285 -9.95 -6.81 23.50
CA HIS A 285 -8.96 -6.06 22.72
C HIS A 285 -7.73 -5.65 23.52
N GLY A 286 -7.68 -5.88 24.83
CA GLY A 286 -6.57 -5.42 25.69
C GLY A 286 -6.48 -3.89 25.81
N ILE A 287 -7.57 -3.17 25.56
CA ILE A 287 -7.60 -1.71 25.60
C ILE A 287 -8.25 -1.25 26.92
N ASP A 288 -7.48 -0.53 27.72
CA ASP A 288 -7.97 0.14 28.93
C ASP A 288 -8.42 1.56 28.55
N MET A 289 -9.73 1.72 28.31
CA MET A 289 -10.27 3.00 27.86
C MET A 289 -10.21 4.08 28.95
N GLU A 290 -10.26 3.73 30.24
CA GLU A 290 -10.20 4.73 31.33
C GLU A 290 -8.84 5.42 31.43
N GLN A 291 -7.77 4.76 30.98
CA GLN A 291 -6.43 5.37 30.93
C GLN A 291 -6.24 6.30 29.73
N THR A 292 -7.01 6.14 28.67
CA THR A 292 -6.72 6.79 27.37
C THR A 292 -7.84 7.72 26.90
N GLN A 293 -9.00 7.68 27.52
CA GLN A 293 -10.20 8.37 27.07
C GLN A 293 -11.04 8.87 28.26
N HIS A 294 -11.90 9.84 28.01
CA HIS A 294 -12.91 10.35 28.92
C HIS A 294 -14.13 10.83 28.12
N ASN A 295 -15.23 11.05 28.80
CA ASN A 295 -16.43 11.61 28.19
C ASN A 295 -16.22 13.09 27.86
N LYS A 296 -16.54 13.49 26.64
CA LYS A 296 -16.27 14.83 26.08
C LYS A 296 -17.51 15.43 25.42
N PRO A 297 -17.80 16.70 25.61
CA PRO A 297 -18.76 17.42 24.77
C PRO A 297 -18.20 17.69 23.38
N LEU A 298 -19.09 18.05 22.45
CA LEU A 298 -18.71 18.41 21.08
C LEU A 298 -17.74 19.58 21.01
N SER A 299 -17.79 20.49 21.99
CA SER A 299 -16.91 21.67 22.07
C SER A 299 -15.44 21.35 22.32
N GLU A 300 -15.12 20.16 22.81
CA GLU A 300 -13.74 19.69 23.00
C GLU A 300 -13.14 19.02 21.75
N LEU A 301 -13.93 18.79 20.70
CA LEU A 301 -13.40 18.23 19.46
C LEU A 301 -12.53 19.26 18.72
N PRO A 302 -11.39 18.83 18.17
CA PRO A 302 -10.71 19.65 17.18
C PRO A 302 -11.54 19.78 15.91
N ALA A 303 -11.13 20.64 14.97
CA ALA A 303 -11.67 20.57 13.62
C ALA A 303 -11.40 19.16 13.04
N VAL A 304 -12.47 18.52 12.56
CA VAL A 304 -12.42 17.13 12.04
C VAL A 304 -12.83 17.09 10.57
N ASP A 305 -12.31 16.10 9.86
CA ASP A 305 -12.57 15.92 8.44
C ASP A 305 -13.77 15.01 8.20
N ILE A 306 -13.96 14.01 9.06
CA ILE A 306 -15.02 13.00 8.96
C ILE A 306 -15.79 12.91 10.27
N VAL A 307 -17.11 12.89 10.18
CA VAL A 307 -18.02 12.66 11.31
C VAL A 307 -18.80 11.37 11.09
N VAL A 308 -18.78 10.51 12.11
CA VAL A 308 -19.51 9.24 12.14
C VAL A 308 -20.46 9.24 13.32
N THR A 309 -21.76 9.13 13.08
CA THR A 309 -22.78 8.99 14.13
C THR A 309 -23.11 7.52 14.40
N MET A 310 -23.52 7.20 15.61
CA MET A 310 -23.69 5.82 16.09
C MET A 310 -25.15 5.32 16.01
N GLY A 311 -26.00 5.89 15.17
CA GLY A 311 -27.42 5.50 15.10
C GLY A 311 -28.27 6.17 16.19
N CYS A 312 -27.92 7.38 16.56
CA CYS A 312 -28.74 8.16 17.49
C CYS A 312 -29.90 8.83 16.73
N ASN A 313 -31.15 8.53 17.08
CA ASN A 313 -32.35 9.19 16.56
C ASN A 313 -32.46 10.68 16.97
N VAL A 314 -31.39 11.28 17.42
CA VAL A 314 -31.32 12.68 17.85
C VAL A 314 -30.71 13.50 16.72
N GLN A 315 -31.25 14.67 16.47
CA GLN A 315 -30.66 15.67 15.58
C GLN A 315 -29.27 16.06 16.12
N CYS A 316 -28.24 15.31 15.71
CA CYS A 316 -26.88 15.74 15.98
C CYS A 316 -26.67 17.11 15.34
N PRO A 317 -26.22 18.13 16.10
CA PRO A 317 -25.98 19.45 15.55
C PRO A 317 -25.03 19.35 14.36
N THR A 318 -25.23 20.22 13.39
CA THR A 318 -24.39 20.27 12.19
C THR A 318 -22.95 20.62 12.62
N PHE A 319 -22.08 19.61 12.58
CA PHE A 319 -20.67 19.81 12.84
C PHE A 319 -19.94 19.94 11.49
N PRO A 320 -19.12 21.00 11.27
CA PRO A 320 -18.40 21.18 10.01
C PRO A 320 -17.47 20.01 9.73
N CYS A 321 -17.66 19.34 8.61
CA CYS A 321 -16.81 18.22 8.17
C CYS A 321 -16.94 18.05 6.64
N SER A 322 -15.98 17.40 6.02
CA SER A 322 -15.99 17.09 4.58
C SER A 322 -16.84 15.86 4.25
N HIS A 323 -16.96 14.92 5.20
CA HIS A 323 -17.76 13.70 5.05
C HIS A 323 -18.51 13.35 6.34
N ARG A 324 -19.76 12.91 6.16
CA ARG A 324 -20.60 12.47 7.29
C ARG A 324 -21.31 11.18 6.93
N GLU A 325 -21.33 10.22 7.87
CA GLU A 325 -22.09 8.99 7.76
C GLU A 325 -22.68 8.57 9.11
N ASP A 326 -23.73 7.75 9.05
CA ASP A 326 -24.33 7.16 10.24
C ASP A 326 -24.13 5.64 10.22
N TRP A 327 -23.68 5.08 11.34
CA TRP A 327 -23.45 3.64 11.43
C TRP A 327 -24.67 2.84 11.87
N GLY A 328 -25.71 3.48 12.38
CA GLY A 328 -26.99 2.84 12.72
C GLY A 328 -26.86 1.73 13.76
N LEU A 329 -26.01 1.90 14.78
CA LEU A 329 -25.73 0.86 15.78
C LEU A 329 -26.73 0.92 16.94
N ASP A 330 -27.23 -0.24 17.36
CA ASP A 330 -28.04 -0.37 18.56
C ASP A 330 -27.26 0.02 19.82
N ASP A 331 -27.98 0.59 20.83
CA ASP A 331 -27.34 0.88 22.10
C ASP A 331 -27.31 -0.37 23.00
N PRO A 332 -26.11 -0.87 23.36
CA PRO A 332 -25.96 -2.04 24.22
C PRO A 332 -26.08 -1.66 25.72
N SER A 333 -26.16 -0.39 26.09
CA SER A 333 -26.16 0.04 27.50
C SER A 333 -27.32 -0.58 28.27
N GLY A 334 -27.01 -1.25 29.40
CA GLY A 334 -27.98 -1.94 30.23
C GLY A 334 -28.43 -3.29 29.70
N LYS A 335 -27.81 -3.81 28.62
CA LYS A 335 -28.08 -5.15 28.10
C LYS A 335 -26.98 -6.12 28.54
N GLU A 336 -27.07 -7.40 28.13
CA GLU A 336 -26.09 -8.43 28.46
C GLU A 336 -24.81 -8.30 27.66
N ASP A 337 -23.75 -8.98 28.10
CA ASP A 337 -22.43 -8.99 27.44
C ASP A 337 -22.50 -9.38 25.96
N LYS A 338 -23.43 -10.25 25.59
CA LYS A 338 -23.63 -10.72 24.23
C LYS A 338 -23.95 -9.57 23.27
N GLU A 339 -24.81 -8.64 23.67
CA GLU A 339 -25.19 -7.48 22.89
C GLU A 339 -24.04 -6.48 22.77
N PHE A 340 -23.27 -6.29 23.86
CA PHE A 340 -22.06 -5.47 23.81
C PHE A 340 -21.03 -6.05 22.83
N LEU A 341 -20.79 -7.36 22.90
CA LEU A 341 -19.83 -8.04 22.00
C LEU A 341 -20.29 -7.96 20.54
N ALA A 342 -21.59 -8.08 20.28
CA ALA A 342 -22.14 -7.96 18.93
C ALA A 342 -21.94 -6.54 18.36
N VAL A 343 -22.22 -5.50 19.15
CA VAL A 343 -22.00 -4.10 18.74
C VAL A 343 -20.52 -3.80 18.58
N MET A 344 -19.67 -4.32 19.46
CA MET A 344 -18.20 -4.17 19.37
C MET A 344 -17.65 -4.75 18.07
N ALA A 345 -18.11 -5.95 17.68
CA ALA A 345 -17.71 -6.59 16.41
C ALA A 345 -18.17 -5.77 15.18
N GLN A 346 -19.38 -5.21 15.22
CA GLN A 346 -19.86 -4.32 14.16
C GLN A 346 -19.02 -3.04 14.06
N ILE A 347 -18.65 -2.44 15.21
CA ILE A 347 -17.76 -1.27 15.22
C ILE A 347 -16.39 -1.61 14.63
N GLU A 348 -15.82 -2.75 14.99
CA GLU A 348 -14.51 -3.21 14.45
C GLU A 348 -14.57 -3.34 12.92
N GLU A 349 -15.58 -3.99 12.38
CA GLU A 349 -15.79 -4.14 10.94
C GLU A 349 -15.91 -2.79 10.24
N LYS A 350 -16.73 -1.88 10.80
CA LYS A 350 -16.95 -0.54 10.24
C LYS A 350 -15.69 0.35 10.32
N VAL A 351 -14.89 0.24 11.38
CA VAL A 351 -13.58 0.92 11.50
C VAL A 351 -12.62 0.42 10.41
N LEU A 352 -12.55 -0.89 10.18
CA LEU A 352 -11.70 -1.47 9.14
C LEU A 352 -12.19 -1.10 7.73
N ASP A 353 -13.51 -1.01 7.52
CA ASP A 353 -14.07 -0.54 6.25
C ASP A 353 -13.74 0.94 6.02
N LEU A 354 -13.95 1.80 7.01
CA LEU A 354 -13.60 3.22 6.95
C LEU A 354 -12.10 3.40 6.64
N LYS A 355 -11.22 2.60 7.28
CA LYS A 355 -9.78 2.57 6.98
C LYS A 355 -9.53 2.27 5.51
N ARG A 356 -10.14 1.22 4.95
CA ARG A 356 -9.99 0.86 3.53
C ARG A 356 -10.45 1.99 2.59
N ARG A 357 -11.60 2.61 2.87
CA ARG A 357 -12.16 3.72 2.05
C ARG A 357 -11.28 4.97 2.07
N ILE A 358 -10.72 5.32 3.23
CA ILE A 358 -9.76 6.42 3.34
C ILE A 358 -8.48 6.10 2.57
N GLN A 359 -7.93 4.89 2.70
CA GLN A 359 -6.74 4.45 1.96
C GLN A 359 -6.97 4.43 0.44
N ALA A 360 -8.17 4.07 0.00
CA ALA A 360 -8.58 4.10 -1.40
C ALA A 360 -8.83 5.52 -1.94
N GLY A 361 -8.72 6.56 -1.10
CA GLY A 361 -8.98 7.95 -1.50
C GLY A 361 -10.44 8.27 -1.76
N LYS A 362 -11.38 7.38 -1.38
CA LYS A 362 -12.83 7.58 -1.57
C LYS A 362 -13.41 8.61 -0.60
N LEU A 363 -12.70 8.94 0.48
CA LEU A 363 -13.07 9.87 1.54
C LEU A 363 -11.90 10.84 1.80
N ARG A 364 -11.53 11.66 0.81
CA ARG A 364 -10.53 12.71 0.97
C ARG A 364 -11.21 14.04 1.30
N SER A 365 -10.63 14.75 2.27
CA SER A 365 -10.91 16.16 2.57
C SER A 365 -10.47 17.08 1.43
#